data_3467fb7e8619a5d8c6d69dc46f50ae50
#
_entry.id   3467fb7e8619a5d8c6d69dc46f50ae50
#
_cell.length_a   1.000
_cell.length_b   1.000
_cell.length_c   1.000
_cell.angle_alpha   90.00
_cell.angle_beta   90.00
_cell.angle_gamma   90.00
#
_symmetry.space_group_name_H-M   'P 1'
#
loop_
_entity.id
_entity.type
_entity.pdbx_description
1 polymer ?
#
loop_
_entity_poly.entity_id
_entity_poly.type
_entity_poly.pdbx_seq_one_letter_code
_entity_poly.pdbx_strand_id
1 'polypeptide(L)'
;MDTHFFSCFSRHRAVWYVALAILVPRLLLVGFAVSLTGDDGDRYLQEGVNLVQYHVFSHYPLRAGHNIPGEAGYSLTGPVQAGNAEKGYSGHPQPTAHDLPGYPVILAGIMLLFKNLWVTARVAAVLNAIAFTFAAVELYGLLRLAGASRRVAVWAMALFGLFPESFPYSVFHMPESFFLVAFLGCILLLIRYLREPAQATLLFAFMLLGVSILLKPISLFFAVPVLASICVRYREKSNNRARVAVAIVLGLLVEAAIVCPWILRNYRVFGVPSLTTVTGNNLFYINYPMMLADKGLSSEAIRSLQTAHIKTVEQQIPGFRTNAMVQSNALQKIVVSEIISDPLAYAKCVLKHAPRLYAGTGTFALLQLLGRMPDDIPMDDRSRLGMLRSLNWVLICVALSYALLLALYALAVRGLAVLLRQRQWSLLILACLPLFYFTVMYGPVTASSRYRLMMIPFLAILAGFGAAANSQGGIVEPAHTPLGSRSSDEDVVRC
;
A
#
# COMPACT_ATOMS: atom_id res chain seq x y z
N MET A 1 22.63 -14.50 6.87
CA MET A 1 21.42 -14.05 7.61
C MET A 1 21.71 -14.31 9.08
N ASP A 2 22.13 -13.24 9.82
CA ASP A 2 22.77 -13.41 11.11
C ASP A 2 21.82 -13.95 12.17
N THR A 3 22.24 -15.03 12.83
CA THR A 3 21.59 -15.61 14.01
C THR A 3 21.34 -14.60 15.14
N HIS A 4 22.07 -13.50 15.16
CA HIS A 4 21.91 -12.40 16.12
C HIS A 4 20.59 -11.60 15.96
N PHE A 5 20.06 -11.44 14.76
CA PHE A 5 18.78 -10.75 14.55
C PHE A 5 17.61 -11.55 15.16
N PHE A 6 17.61 -12.87 14.95
CA PHE A 6 16.57 -13.75 15.53
C PHE A 6 16.75 -14.00 17.03
N SER A 7 17.97 -14.02 17.55
CA SER A 7 18.22 -14.20 18.99
C SER A 7 17.76 -12.99 19.82
N CYS A 8 17.80 -11.79 19.24
CA CYS A 8 17.25 -10.58 19.89
C CYS A 8 15.72 -10.63 19.99
N PHE A 9 15.02 -11.25 19.02
CA PHE A 9 13.56 -11.41 19.02
C PHE A 9 13.07 -12.41 20.07
N SER A 10 13.77 -13.52 20.30
CA SER A 10 13.34 -14.57 21.24
C SER A 10 13.28 -14.12 22.70
N ARG A 11 14.05 -13.09 23.08
CA ARG A 11 14.08 -12.52 24.45
C ARG A 11 12.97 -11.49 24.72
N HIS A 12 12.14 -11.13 23.73
CA HIS A 12 11.17 -10.03 23.86
C HIS A 12 9.72 -10.49 23.89
N ARG A 13 9.27 -11.13 24.98
CA ARG A 13 7.88 -11.61 25.19
C ARG A 13 6.81 -10.59 24.75
N ALA A 14 7.01 -9.29 25.03
CA ALA A 14 6.05 -8.24 24.67
C ALA A 14 5.79 -8.14 23.14
N VAL A 15 6.81 -8.34 22.29
CA VAL A 15 6.65 -8.31 20.83
C VAL A 15 5.78 -9.48 20.36
N TRP A 16 5.99 -10.66 20.93
CA TRP A 16 5.19 -11.85 20.61
C TRP A 16 3.75 -11.71 21.06
N TYR A 17 3.50 -11.18 22.27
CA TYR A 17 2.13 -10.91 22.73
C TYR A 17 1.43 -9.90 21.82
N VAL A 18 2.09 -8.82 21.40
CA VAL A 18 1.51 -7.85 20.46
C VAL A 18 1.30 -8.50 19.08
N ALA A 19 2.25 -9.29 18.58
CA ALA A 19 2.09 -9.99 17.30
C ALA A 19 0.90 -10.96 17.34
N LEU A 20 0.72 -11.73 18.42
CA LEU A 20 -0.45 -12.58 18.61
C LEU A 20 -1.75 -11.79 18.73
N ALA A 21 -1.74 -10.66 19.46
CA ALA A 21 -2.89 -9.77 19.56
C ALA A 21 -3.27 -9.14 18.22
N ILE A 22 -2.31 -8.97 17.31
CA ILE A 22 -2.55 -8.54 15.93
C ILE A 22 -3.08 -9.68 15.07
N LEU A 23 -2.49 -10.86 15.14
CA LEU A 23 -2.78 -11.99 14.25
C LEU A 23 -4.11 -12.69 14.59
N VAL A 24 -4.32 -13.01 15.87
CA VAL A 24 -5.47 -13.84 16.30
C VAL A 24 -6.82 -13.24 15.89
N PRO A 25 -7.12 -11.94 16.13
CA PRO A 25 -8.38 -11.36 15.69
C PRO A 25 -8.57 -11.41 14.17
N ARG A 26 -7.49 -11.29 13.38
CA ARG A 26 -7.55 -11.38 11.92
C ARG A 26 -7.88 -12.79 11.46
N LEU A 27 -7.27 -13.82 12.07
CA LEU A 27 -7.60 -15.20 11.77
C LEU A 27 -9.05 -15.52 12.14
N LEU A 28 -9.55 -15.01 13.26
CA LEU A 28 -10.96 -15.11 13.61
C LEU A 28 -11.85 -14.41 12.55
N LEU A 29 -11.48 -13.22 12.13
CA LEU A 29 -12.20 -12.50 11.06
C LEU A 29 -12.22 -13.29 9.75
N VAL A 30 -11.12 -13.95 9.35
CA VAL A 30 -11.11 -14.83 8.18
C VAL A 30 -12.12 -15.97 8.34
N GLY A 31 -12.26 -16.54 9.57
CA GLY A 31 -13.25 -17.56 9.86
C GLY A 31 -14.70 -17.11 9.73
N PHE A 32 -15.00 -15.88 10.17
CA PHE A 32 -16.35 -15.32 10.20
C PHE A 32 -16.69 -14.41 9.01
N ALA A 33 -15.72 -14.09 8.14
CA ALA A 33 -15.93 -13.22 7.00
C ALA A 33 -16.96 -13.79 6.02
N VAL A 34 -17.95 -12.98 5.69
CA VAL A 34 -18.94 -13.27 4.64
C VAL A 34 -18.41 -12.87 3.27
N SER A 35 -17.65 -11.77 3.19
CA SER A 35 -17.01 -11.32 1.96
C SER A 35 -15.52 -11.09 2.19
N LEU A 36 -14.67 -11.74 1.40
CA LEU A 36 -13.20 -11.59 1.44
C LEU A 36 -12.66 -10.73 0.29
N THR A 37 -13.51 -10.30 -0.63
CA THR A 37 -13.05 -9.65 -1.87
C THR A 37 -12.88 -8.13 -1.73
N GLY A 38 -13.72 -7.47 -0.92
CA GLY A 38 -13.69 -6.01 -0.82
C GLY A 38 -13.94 -5.34 -2.20
N ASP A 39 -13.39 -4.13 -2.40
CA ASP A 39 -13.67 -3.34 -3.61
C ASP A 39 -13.06 -3.93 -4.91
N ASP A 40 -11.82 -4.41 -4.83
CA ASP A 40 -11.04 -4.87 -6.01
C ASP A 40 -10.67 -6.36 -5.93
N GLY A 41 -10.97 -7.02 -4.81
CA GLY A 41 -10.49 -8.38 -4.52
C GLY A 41 -11.02 -9.43 -5.50
N ASP A 42 -12.25 -9.26 -6.00
CA ASP A 42 -12.83 -10.15 -7.02
C ASP A 42 -11.97 -10.13 -8.30
N ARG A 43 -11.54 -8.94 -8.71
CA ARG A 43 -10.72 -8.74 -9.91
C ARG A 43 -9.36 -9.43 -9.78
N TYR A 44 -8.67 -9.23 -8.64
CA TYR A 44 -7.40 -9.91 -8.37
C TYR A 44 -7.55 -11.43 -8.35
N LEU A 45 -8.65 -11.93 -7.76
CA LEU A 45 -8.92 -13.37 -7.71
C LEU A 45 -9.18 -13.93 -9.11
N GLN A 46 -9.97 -13.22 -9.94
CA GLN A 46 -10.20 -13.58 -11.35
C GLN A 46 -8.89 -13.64 -12.13
N GLU A 47 -8.02 -12.63 -11.99
CA GLU A 47 -6.71 -12.62 -12.66
C GLU A 47 -5.84 -13.80 -12.24
N GLY A 48 -5.77 -14.11 -10.95
CA GLY A 48 -5.02 -15.26 -10.44
C GLY A 48 -5.55 -16.60 -10.96
N VAL A 49 -6.87 -16.78 -10.98
CA VAL A 49 -7.52 -18.00 -11.48
C VAL A 49 -7.35 -18.12 -12.99
N ASN A 50 -7.58 -17.04 -13.74
CA ASN A 50 -7.44 -17.04 -15.20
C ASN A 50 -5.99 -17.31 -15.63
N LEU A 51 -5.01 -16.85 -14.86
CA LEU A 51 -3.60 -17.14 -15.10
C LEU A 51 -3.31 -18.64 -15.01
N VAL A 52 -3.94 -19.36 -14.08
CA VAL A 52 -3.78 -20.81 -13.91
C VAL A 52 -4.60 -21.59 -14.96
N GLN A 53 -5.85 -21.21 -15.16
CA GLN A 53 -6.77 -21.98 -16.02
C GLN A 53 -6.55 -21.75 -17.51
N TYR A 54 -6.23 -20.52 -17.91
CA TYR A 54 -6.14 -20.12 -19.31
C TYR A 54 -4.75 -19.63 -19.72
N HIS A 55 -3.80 -19.56 -18.78
CA HIS A 55 -2.46 -18.98 -19.01
C HIS A 55 -2.49 -17.53 -19.51
N VAL A 56 -3.58 -16.81 -19.16
CA VAL A 56 -3.81 -15.41 -19.55
C VAL A 56 -4.09 -14.56 -18.33
N PHE A 57 -3.37 -13.47 -18.19
CA PHE A 57 -3.67 -12.44 -17.19
C PHE A 57 -4.88 -11.63 -17.64
N SER A 58 -6.06 -11.91 -17.05
CA SER A 58 -7.37 -11.45 -17.55
C SER A 58 -8.37 -11.25 -16.42
N HIS A 59 -9.27 -10.27 -16.59
CA HIS A 59 -10.48 -10.08 -15.76
C HIS A 59 -11.67 -10.91 -16.28
N TYR A 60 -11.44 -11.95 -17.05
CA TYR A 60 -12.53 -12.76 -17.57
C TYR A 60 -13.36 -13.34 -16.42
N PRO A 61 -14.70 -13.16 -16.41
CA PRO A 61 -15.54 -13.63 -15.32
C PRO A 61 -15.42 -15.15 -15.16
N LEU A 62 -15.26 -15.59 -13.92
CA LEU A 62 -15.31 -17.02 -13.60
C LEU A 62 -16.72 -17.51 -13.93
N ARG A 63 -16.85 -18.60 -14.70
CA ARG A 63 -18.16 -19.12 -15.13
C ARG A 63 -19.05 -19.43 -13.93
N ALA A 64 -20.34 -19.07 -14.02
CA ALA A 64 -21.39 -19.53 -13.11
C ALA A 64 -21.36 -21.08 -13.04
N GLY A 65 -21.01 -21.63 -11.91
CA GLY A 65 -20.73 -23.07 -11.71
C GLY A 65 -19.55 -23.34 -10.81
N HIS A 66 -18.69 -22.34 -10.59
CA HIS A 66 -17.70 -22.35 -9.54
C HIS A 66 -18.31 -21.78 -8.23
N ASN A 67 -19.55 -22.22 -7.93
CA ASN A 67 -20.18 -21.92 -6.65
C ASN A 67 -19.29 -22.44 -5.54
N ILE A 68 -18.93 -21.59 -4.62
CA ILE A 68 -18.24 -21.99 -3.39
C ILE A 68 -19.27 -22.78 -2.58
N PRO A 69 -19.12 -24.11 -2.38
CA PRO A 69 -20.10 -24.87 -1.63
C PRO A 69 -20.15 -24.34 -0.19
N GLY A 70 -21.33 -23.94 0.26
CA GLY A 70 -21.59 -23.53 1.63
C GLY A 70 -21.82 -22.05 1.86
N GLU A 71 -21.61 -21.17 0.88
CA GLU A 71 -21.96 -19.75 0.98
C GLU A 71 -23.24 -19.45 0.17
N ALA A 72 -24.37 -19.42 0.84
CA ALA A 72 -25.63 -18.92 0.28
C ALA A 72 -25.41 -17.46 -0.13
N GLY A 73 -25.33 -17.17 -1.43
CA GLY A 73 -25.20 -15.82 -1.97
C GLY A 73 -23.81 -15.38 -2.40
N TYR A 74 -22.76 -16.18 -2.26
CA TYR A 74 -21.46 -15.92 -2.87
C TYR A 74 -21.49 -16.32 -4.36
N SER A 75 -22.10 -15.47 -5.15
CA SER A 75 -21.75 -15.34 -6.56
C SER A 75 -20.39 -14.66 -6.60
N LEU A 76 -19.36 -15.31 -7.12
CA LEU A 76 -18.12 -14.64 -7.56
C LEU A 76 -18.38 -13.67 -8.70
N THR A 77 -19.56 -13.74 -9.27
CA THR A 77 -20.28 -12.71 -9.98
C THR A 77 -21.06 -11.95 -8.88
N GLY A 78 -20.47 -10.91 -8.26
CA GLY A 78 -21.29 -9.78 -7.85
C GLY A 78 -22.22 -9.48 -9.02
N PRO A 79 -23.41 -8.81 -8.86
CA PRO A 79 -24.29 -8.61 -9.98
C PRO A 79 -23.43 -8.11 -11.15
N VAL A 80 -23.19 -8.98 -12.12
CA VAL A 80 -22.75 -8.56 -13.43
C VAL A 80 -23.82 -7.55 -13.74
N GLN A 81 -23.49 -6.26 -13.63
CA GLN A 81 -24.42 -5.21 -14.01
C GLN A 81 -24.92 -5.69 -15.37
N ALA A 82 -26.19 -5.96 -15.47
CA ALA A 82 -26.81 -6.59 -16.64
C ALA A 82 -26.42 -5.89 -17.96
N GLY A 83 -25.91 -4.64 -17.88
CA GLY A 83 -25.29 -3.92 -18.97
C GLY A 83 -23.93 -4.44 -19.49
N ASN A 84 -23.23 -5.34 -18.79
CA ASN A 84 -21.98 -5.93 -19.29
C ASN A 84 -22.16 -7.32 -19.92
N ALA A 85 -23.27 -8.00 -19.67
CA ALA A 85 -23.63 -9.23 -20.36
C ALA A 85 -23.96 -9.01 -21.85
N GLU A 86 -24.35 -7.79 -22.23
CA GLU A 86 -24.61 -7.41 -23.63
C GLU A 86 -23.36 -7.01 -24.43
N LYS A 87 -22.21 -6.75 -23.79
CA LYS A 87 -20.94 -6.56 -24.46
C LYS A 87 -20.33 -7.93 -24.71
N GLY A 88 -20.72 -8.58 -25.85
CA GLY A 88 -20.27 -9.86 -26.36
C GLY A 88 -18.87 -10.29 -25.85
N TYR A 89 -18.79 -10.95 -24.72
CA TYR A 89 -17.58 -11.66 -24.33
C TYR A 89 -17.43 -12.82 -25.32
N SER A 90 -16.56 -12.64 -26.29
CA SER A 90 -16.05 -13.76 -27.11
C SER A 90 -15.57 -14.81 -26.10
N GLY A 91 -15.93 -16.09 -26.29
CA GLY A 91 -15.77 -17.13 -25.25
C GLY A 91 -14.35 -17.42 -24.75
N HIS A 92 -13.40 -16.51 -24.94
CA HIS A 92 -12.00 -16.61 -24.52
C HIS A 92 -11.58 -15.40 -23.69
N PRO A 93 -10.79 -15.62 -22.60
CA PRO A 93 -10.24 -14.55 -21.78
C PRO A 93 -9.34 -13.63 -22.59
N GLN A 94 -9.63 -12.33 -22.57
CA GLN A 94 -8.79 -11.31 -23.20
C GLN A 94 -7.74 -10.80 -22.22
N PRO A 95 -6.48 -10.60 -22.67
CA PRO A 95 -5.43 -10.09 -21.78
C PRO A 95 -5.77 -8.70 -21.24
N THR A 96 -5.43 -8.46 -19.97
CA THR A 96 -5.52 -7.14 -19.33
C THR A 96 -4.15 -6.66 -18.84
N ALA A 97 -4.04 -5.37 -18.59
CA ALA A 97 -2.94 -4.74 -17.85
C ALA A 97 -3.51 -3.68 -16.89
N HIS A 98 -4.74 -3.91 -16.40
CA HIS A 98 -5.35 -3.01 -15.44
C HIS A 98 -4.61 -3.06 -14.11
N ASP A 99 -4.53 -4.26 -13.53
CA ASP A 99 -3.81 -4.47 -12.28
C ASP A 99 -2.35 -4.92 -12.52
N LEU A 100 -1.56 -4.89 -11.46
CA LEU A 100 -0.20 -5.37 -11.47
C LEU A 100 -0.13 -6.85 -11.10
N PRO A 101 0.88 -7.60 -11.57
CA PRO A 101 0.91 -9.06 -11.46
C PRO A 101 1.24 -9.56 -10.05
N GLY A 102 1.79 -8.72 -9.16
CA GLY A 102 2.36 -9.18 -7.89
C GLY A 102 1.38 -9.98 -7.04
N TYR A 103 0.18 -9.43 -6.80
CA TYR A 103 -0.81 -10.13 -5.98
C TYR A 103 -1.55 -11.25 -6.74
N PRO A 104 -2.00 -11.08 -8.00
CA PRO A 104 -2.56 -12.17 -8.80
C PRO A 104 -1.64 -13.39 -8.92
N VAL A 105 -0.31 -13.20 -9.01
CA VAL A 105 0.66 -14.30 -9.07
C VAL A 105 0.69 -15.08 -7.73
N ILE A 106 0.56 -14.40 -6.60
CA ILE A 106 0.43 -15.06 -5.28
C ILE A 106 -0.85 -15.91 -5.27
N LEU A 107 -1.99 -15.36 -5.70
CA LEU A 107 -3.26 -16.07 -5.78
C LEU A 107 -3.19 -17.25 -6.74
N ALA A 108 -2.54 -17.09 -7.89
CA ALA A 108 -2.28 -18.16 -8.85
C ALA A 108 -1.45 -19.30 -8.22
N GLY A 109 -0.39 -18.95 -7.46
CA GLY A 109 0.42 -19.94 -6.74
C GLY A 109 -0.39 -20.75 -5.74
N ILE A 110 -1.27 -20.10 -4.97
CA ILE A 110 -2.18 -20.78 -4.03
C ILE A 110 -3.17 -21.67 -4.80
N MET A 111 -3.74 -21.19 -5.91
CA MET A 111 -4.67 -21.94 -6.75
C MET A 111 -4.03 -23.17 -7.37
N LEU A 112 -2.76 -23.11 -7.78
CA LEU A 112 -1.99 -24.25 -8.29
C LEU A 112 -1.82 -25.35 -7.23
N LEU A 113 -1.61 -24.94 -5.96
CA LEU A 113 -1.40 -25.87 -4.85
C LEU A 113 -2.72 -26.58 -4.43
N PHE A 114 -3.79 -25.80 -4.29
CA PHE A 114 -5.04 -26.33 -3.71
C PHE A 114 -6.08 -26.71 -4.74
N LYS A 115 -6.01 -26.18 -5.96
CA LYS A 115 -6.95 -26.46 -7.08
C LYS A 115 -8.44 -26.26 -6.71
N ASN A 116 -8.69 -25.48 -5.68
CA ASN A 116 -10.02 -25.20 -5.16
C ASN A 116 -10.14 -23.70 -4.85
N LEU A 117 -11.14 -23.04 -5.43
CA LEU A 117 -11.31 -21.58 -5.34
C LEU A 117 -11.61 -21.12 -3.92
N TRP A 118 -12.49 -21.85 -3.21
CA TRP A 118 -12.84 -21.53 -1.82
C TRP A 118 -11.61 -21.64 -0.89
N VAL A 119 -10.84 -22.71 -1.02
CA VAL A 119 -9.61 -22.91 -0.25
C VAL A 119 -8.59 -21.83 -0.61
N THR A 120 -8.45 -21.53 -1.89
CA THR A 120 -7.57 -20.45 -2.38
C THR A 120 -7.92 -19.10 -1.73
N ALA A 121 -9.21 -18.74 -1.72
CA ALA A 121 -9.69 -17.51 -1.11
C ALA A 121 -9.37 -17.46 0.40
N ARG A 122 -9.68 -18.54 1.15
CA ARG A 122 -9.41 -18.58 2.60
C ARG A 122 -7.92 -18.58 2.92
N VAL A 123 -7.12 -19.35 2.20
CA VAL A 123 -5.64 -19.37 2.37
C VAL A 123 -5.04 -18.00 2.03
N ALA A 124 -5.49 -17.35 0.98
CA ALA A 124 -5.02 -16.01 0.63
C ALA A 124 -5.31 -14.99 1.75
N ALA A 125 -6.51 -15.03 2.35
CA ALA A 125 -6.87 -14.17 3.46
C ALA A 125 -6.03 -14.45 4.72
N VAL A 126 -5.74 -15.72 5.03
CA VAL A 126 -4.81 -16.11 6.11
C VAL A 126 -3.40 -15.57 5.83
N LEU A 127 -2.89 -15.73 4.62
CA LEU A 127 -1.57 -15.23 4.24
C LEU A 127 -1.51 -13.70 4.30
N ASN A 128 -2.58 -12.99 3.93
CA ASN A 128 -2.68 -11.54 4.10
C ASN A 128 -2.59 -11.14 5.58
N ALA A 129 -3.30 -11.85 6.48
CA ALA A 129 -3.24 -11.60 7.92
C ALA A 129 -1.84 -11.84 8.50
N ILE A 130 -1.17 -12.91 8.07
CA ILE A 130 0.22 -13.23 8.46
C ILE A 130 1.17 -12.14 7.91
N ALA A 131 1.07 -11.79 6.64
CA ALA A 131 1.90 -10.76 6.01
C ALA A 131 1.73 -9.41 6.72
N PHE A 132 0.50 -9.00 7.04
CA PHE A 132 0.26 -7.78 7.79
C PHE A 132 0.88 -7.79 9.19
N THR A 133 0.78 -8.93 9.89
CA THR A 133 1.41 -9.10 11.21
C THR A 133 2.93 -9.03 11.10
N PHE A 134 3.49 -9.62 10.04
CA PHE A 134 4.93 -9.54 9.77
C PHE A 134 5.37 -8.10 9.48
N ALA A 135 4.60 -7.33 8.70
CA ALA A 135 4.86 -5.91 8.48
C ALA A 135 4.87 -5.10 9.81
N ALA A 136 4.00 -5.45 10.77
CA ALA A 136 4.02 -4.84 12.09
C ALA A 136 5.28 -5.20 12.90
N VAL A 137 5.78 -6.43 12.76
CA VAL A 137 7.06 -6.87 13.35
C VAL A 137 8.25 -6.17 12.67
N GLU A 138 8.21 -5.99 11.34
CA GLU A 138 9.21 -5.20 10.61
C GLU A 138 9.26 -3.75 11.09
N LEU A 139 8.11 -3.13 11.34
CA LEU A 139 8.04 -1.77 11.90
C LEU A 139 8.71 -1.67 13.27
N TYR A 140 8.51 -2.68 14.13
CA TYR A 140 9.25 -2.78 15.39
C TYR A 140 10.76 -2.86 15.14
N GLY A 141 11.21 -3.77 14.29
CA GLY A 141 12.62 -3.95 13.95
C GLY A 141 13.26 -2.70 13.36
N LEU A 142 12.54 -2.04 12.46
CA LEU A 142 12.93 -0.78 11.82
C LEU A 142 13.18 0.33 12.85
N LEU A 143 12.26 0.50 13.80
CA LEU A 143 12.41 1.49 14.87
C LEU A 143 13.56 1.15 15.81
N ARG A 144 13.75 -0.12 16.17
CA ARG A 144 14.90 -0.56 16.99
C ARG A 144 16.20 -0.30 16.24
N LEU A 145 16.24 -0.64 14.97
CA LEU A 145 17.40 -0.34 14.12
C LEU A 145 17.61 1.17 13.98
N ALA A 146 16.56 1.99 13.92
CA ALA A 146 16.68 3.45 13.88
C ALA A 146 17.08 4.10 15.21
N GLY A 147 17.22 3.34 16.31
CA GLY A 147 17.65 3.82 17.63
C GLY A 147 16.52 4.24 18.55
N ALA A 148 15.27 3.99 18.20
CA ALA A 148 14.14 4.21 19.09
C ALA A 148 14.14 3.20 20.25
N SER A 149 13.70 3.62 21.42
CA SER A 149 13.60 2.74 22.58
C SER A 149 12.60 1.60 22.33
N ARG A 150 12.81 0.47 23.02
CA ARG A 150 11.91 -0.69 22.92
C ARG A 150 10.45 -0.32 23.16
N ARG A 151 10.18 0.56 24.11
CA ARG A 151 8.82 0.99 24.47
C ARG A 151 8.16 1.73 23.31
N VAL A 152 8.87 2.66 22.67
CA VAL A 152 8.38 3.36 21.47
C VAL A 152 8.06 2.38 20.34
N ALA A 153 8.98 1.43 20.08
CA ALA A 153 8.81 0.46 19.01
C ALA A 153 7.61 -0.49 19.26
N VAL A 154 7.39 -0.92 20.52
CA VAL A 154 6.21 -1.75 20.87
C VAL A 154 4.90 -0.95 20.73
N TRP A 155 4.88 0.32 21.19
CA TRP A 155 3.70 1.17 20.99
C TRP A 155 3.40 1.42 19.51
N ALA A 156 4.41 1.72 18.69
CA ALA A 156 4.22 1.91 17.25
C ALA A 156 3.68 0.63 16.58
N MET A 157 4.25 -0.53 16.89
CA MET A 157 3.79 -1.82 16.41
C MET A 157 2.32 -2.09 16.80
N ALA A 158 1.95 -1.83 18.05
CA ALA A 158 0.59 -2.03 18.55
C ALA A 158 -0.39 -1.05 17.91
N LEU A 159 -0.05 0.23 17.84
CA LEU A 159 -0.89 1.27 17.21
C LEU A 159 -1.09 1.02 15.72
N PHE A 160 -0.09 0.54 14.99
CA PHE A 160 -0.23 0.13 13.61
C PHE A 160 -1.08 -1.13 13.47
N GLY A 161 -0.71 -2.18 14.22
CA GLY A 161 -1.28 -3.51 14.07
C GLY A 161 -2.72 -3.64 14.55
N LEU A 162 -3.11 -2.90 15.60
CA LEU A 162 -4.44 -2.96 16.20
C LEU A 162 -5.36 -1.82 15.75
N PHE A 163 -4.91 -0.95 14.85
CA PHE A 163 -5.75 0.12 14.33
C PHE A 163 -6.95 -0.46 13.58
N PRO A 164 -8.20 -0.05 13.88
CA PRO A 164 -9.41 -0.72 13.40
C PRO A 164 -9.50 -0.84 11.88
N GLU A 165 -9.10 0.19 11.16
CA GLU A 165 -9.09 0.22 9.71
C GLU A 165 -8.19 -0.84 9.08
N SER A 166 -7.15 -1.27 9.79
CA SER A 166 -6.23 -2.29 9.29
C SER A 166 -6.86 -3.69 9.20
N PHE A 167 -7.91 -3.96 9.98
CA PHE A 167 -8.51 -5.29 10.05
C PHE A 167 -9.11 -5.75 8.71
N PRO A 168 -10.07 -5.01 8.08
CA PRO A 168 -10.64 -5.46 6.83
C PRO A 168 -9.60 -5.54 5.71
N TYR A 169 -8.76 -4.51 5.55
CA TYR A 169 -7.79 -4.48 4.47
C TYR A 169 -6.64 -5.48 4.61
N SER A 170 -6.38 -6.02 5.81
CA SER A 170 -5.42 -7.09 6.04
C SER A 170 -6.00 -8.49 5.86
N VAL A 171 -7.29 -8.61 5.52
CA VAL A 171 -8.00 -9.88 5.31
C VAL A 171 -8.56 -9.98 3.89
N PHE A 172 -8.97 -8.86 3.29
CA PHE A 172 -9.42 -8.81 1.91
C PHE A 172 -8.36 -9.33 0.92
N HIS A 173 -8.80 -9.86 -0.22
CA HIS A 173 -7.93 -10.28 -1.34
C HIS A 173 -7.31 -9.06 -2.03
N MET A 174 -6.42 -8.38 -1.33
CA MET A 174 -5.79 -7.13 -1.78
C MET A 174 -4.29 -7.16 -1.53
N PRO A 175 -3.50 -6.44 -2.34
CA PRO A 175 -2.03 -6.46 -2.26
C PRO A 175 -1.45 -5.74 -1.04
N GLU A 176 -2.26 -5.03 -0.25
CA GLU A 176 -1.85 -4.09 0.80
C GLU A 176 -0.90 -4.70 1.82
N SER A 177 -1.21 -5.90 2.32
CA SER A 177 -0.39 -6.58 3.34
C SER A 177 0.98 -6.97 2.81
N PHE A 178 1.04 -7.57 1.62
CA PHE A 178 2.30 -7.93 0.98
C PHE A 178 3.11 -6.72 0.54
N PHE A 179 2.42 -5.67 0.08
CA PHE A 179 3.04 -4.38 -0.23
C PHE A 179 3.75 -3.80 1.00
N LEU A 180 3.08 -3.78 2.15
CA LEU A 180 3.66 -3.27 3.41
C LEU A 180 4.89 -4.05 3.83
N VAL A 181 4.88 -5.38 3.71
CA VAL A 181 6.08 -6.22 3.96
C VAL A 181 7.23 -5.82 3.02
N ALA A 182 6.98 -5.75 1.72
CA ALA A 182 8.04 -5.41 0.77
C ALA A 182 8.56 -3.98 0.98
N PHE A 183 7.66 -3.03 1.23
CA PHE A 183 7.98 -1.61 1.37
C PHE A 183 8.70 -1.30 2.70
N LEU A 184 8.21 -1.81 3.85
CA LEU A 184 8.86 -1.64 5.14
C LEU A 184 10.18 -2.42 5.20
N GLY A 185 10.24 -3.60 4.62
CA GLY A 185 11.47 -4.39 4.48
C GLY A 185 12.53 -3.65 3.65
N CYS A 186 12.14 -2.97 2.55
CA CYS A 186 13.04 -2.11 1.78
C CYS A 186 13.62 -1.00 2.66
N ILE A 187 12.78 -0.28 3.42
CA ILE A 187 13.24 0.81 4.30
C ILE A 187 14.14 0.27 5.43
N LEU A 188 13.80 -0.88 6.02
CA LEU A 188 14.60 -1.53 7.05
C LEU A 188 16.00 -1.87 6.52
N LEU A 189 16.09 -2.49 5.35
CA LEU A 189 17.36 -2.83 4.71
C LEU A 189 18.15 -1.59 4.29
N LEU A 190 17.46 -0.52 3.84
CA LEU A 190 18.11 0.76 3.55
C LEU A 190 18.75 1.35 4.80
N ILE A 191 18.05 1.40 5.93
CA ILE A 191 18.60 1.91 7.19
C ILE A 191 19.80 1.04 7.64
N ARG A 192 19.69 -0.29 7.50
CA ARG A 192 20.79 -1.20 7.80
C ARG A 192 22.00 -0.89 6.92
N TYR A 193 21.80 -0.71 5.61
CA TYR A 193 22.88 -0.33 4.67
C TYR A 193 23.52 1.02 5.03
N LEU A 194 22.73 2.01 5.40
CA LEU A 194 23.25 3.33 5.80
C LEU A 194 24.08 3.29 7.08
N ARG A 195 23.86 2.31 7.95
CA ARG A 195 24.65 2.06 9.17
C ARG A 195 25.88 1.21 8.88
N GLU A 196 25.67 0.08 8.26
CA GLU A 196 26.68 -0.95 7.96
C GLU A 196 26.61 -1.27 6.48
N PRO A 197 27.46 -0.62 5.65
CA PRO A 197 27.39 -0.77 4.20
C PRO A 197 27.81 -2.18 3.76
N ALA A 198 26.80 -2.99 3.39
CA ALA A 198 27.01 -4.27 2.75
C ALA A 198 26.25 -4.28 1.42
N GLN A 199 26.95 -4.59 0.33
CA GLN A 199 26.39 -4.56 -1.03
C GLN A 199 25.13 -5.43 -1.14
N ALA A 200 25.17 -6.66 -0.59
CA ALA A 200 24.03 -7.55 -0.58
C ALA A 200 22.78 -6.92 0.07
N THR A 201 22.97 -6.19 1.19
CA THR A 201 21.85 -5.50 1.88
C THR A 201 21.17 -4.47 0.96
N LEU A 202 21.96 -3.72 0.19
CA LEU A 202 21.42 -2.75 -0.76
C LEU A 202 20.70 -3.43 -1.93
N LEU A 203 21.28 -4.51 -2.49
CA LEU A 203 20.64 -5.28 -3.55
C LEU A 203 19.31 -5.86 -3.11
N PHE A 204 19.23 -6.42 -1.89
CA PHE A 204 17.96 -6.89 -1.32
C PHE A 204 16.96 -5.76 -1.08
N ALA A 205 17.41 -4.55 -0.69
CA ALA A 205 16.52 -3.40 -0.56
C ALA A 205 15.87 -3.02 -1.91
N PHE A 206 16.67 -2.97 -3.01
CA PHE A 206 16.14 -2.70 -4.34
C PHE A 206 15.30 -3.86 -4.88
N MET A 207 15.60 -5.11 -4.51
CA MET A 207 14.76 -6.26 -4.82
C MET A 207 13.36 -6.09 -4.18
N LEU A 208 13.30 -5.75 -2.90
CA LEU A 208 12.02 -5.51 -2.22
C LEU A 208 11.29 -4.28 -2.78
N LEU A 209 12.02 -3.24 -3.21
CA LEU A 209 11.42 -2.10 -3.89
C LEU A 209 10.77 -2.54 -5.22
N GLY A 210 11.47 -3.31 -6.04
CA GLY A 210 10.92 -3.88 -7.28
C GLY A 210 9.68 -4.75 -7.05
N VAL A 211 9.69 -5.60 -6.01
CA VAL A 211 8.52 -6.38 -5.60
C VAL A 211 7.37 -5.46 -5.18
N SER A 212 7.65 -4.42 -4.40
CA SER A 212 6.63 -3.45 -3.97
C SER A 212 6.00 -2.71 -5.16
N ILE A 213 6.77 -2.42 -6.23
CA ILE A 213 6.26 -1.82 -7.48
C ILE A 213 5.29 -2.78 -8.17
N LEU A 214 5.61 -4.08 -8.25
CA LEU A 214 4.71 -5.07 -8.85
C LEU A 214 3.46 -5.35 -8.02
N LEU A 215 3.45 -5.01 -6.74
CA LEU A 215 2.26 -5.07 -5.87
C LEU A 215 1.43 -3.78 -5.97
N LYS A 216 2.08 -2.60 -5.96
CA LYS A 216 1.44 -1.29 -6.10
C LYS A 216 2.36 -0.30 -6.83
N PRO A 217 1.91 0.30 -7.94
CA PRO A 217 2.76 1.13 -8.79
C PRO A 217 3.21 2.42 -8.10
N ILE A 218 2.57 2.78 -6.99
CA ILE A 218 2.88 3.97 -6.22
C ILE A 218 4.33 3.99 -5.70
N SER A 219 4.94 2.84 -5.44
CA SER A 219 6.32 2.79 -4.94
C SER A 219 7.39 3.05 -6.02
N LEU A 220 7.02 3.15 -7.30
CA LEU A 220 7.96 3.40 -8.40
C LEU A 220 8.85 4.63 -8.14
N PHE A 221 8.25 5.74 -7.73
CA PHE A 221 8.98 6.97 -7.47
C PHE A 221 9.69 6.98 -6.10
N PHE A 222 9.50 5.96 -5.28
CA PHE A 222 10.20 5.85 -3.99
C PHE A 222 11.69 5.54 -4.13
N ALA A 223 12.12 5.09 -5.31
CA ALA A 223 13.55 5.03 -5.65
C ALA A 223 14.26 6.37 -5.47
N VAL A 224 13.58 7.51 -5.72
CA VAL A 224 14.17 8.85 -5.58
C VAL A 224 14.59 9.15 -4.14
N PRO A 225 13.74 9.06 -3.11
CA PRO A 225 14.16 9.26 -1.72
C PRO A 225 15.17 8.21 -1.25
N VAL A 226 15.13 6.96 -1.75
CA VAL A 226 16.15 5.95 -1.48
C VAL A 226 17.52 6.41 -1.97
N LEU A 227 17.62 6.80 -3.24
CA LEU A 227 18.85 7.30 -3.85
C LEU A 227 19.36 8.56 -3.16
N ALA A 228 18.45 9.51 -2.88
CA ALA A 228 18.79 10.74 -2.16
C ALA A 228 19.42 10.45 -0.79
N SER A 229 18.84 9.52 -0.02
CA SER A 229 19.34 9.11 1.30
C SER A 229 20.75 8.53 1.22
N ILE A 230 21.03 7.71 0.20
CA ILE A 230 22.36 7.14 -0.06
C ILE A 230 23.34 8.25 -0.45
N CYS A 231 22.97 9.12 -1.38
CA CYS A 231 23.83 10.22 -1.85
C CYS A 231 24.20 11.18 -0.71
N VAL A 232 23.22 11.58 0.13
CA VAL A 232 23.46 12.44 1.29
C VAL A 232 24.46 11.79 2.27
N ARG A 233 24.28 10.50 2.58
CA ARG A 233 25.13 9.77 3.54
C ARG A 233 26.58 9.66 3.08
N TYR A 234 26.81 9.55 1.77
CA TYR A 234 28.14 9.32 1.22
C TYR A 234 28.78 10.55 0.58
N ARG A 235 28.10 11.72 0.61
CA ARG A 235 28.61 12.98 0.05
C ARG A 235 30.02 13.35 0.56
N GLU A 236 30.28 13.11 1.84
CA GLU A 236 31.49 13.53 2.52
C GLU A 236 32.60 12.44 2.52
N LYS A 237 32.29 11.18 2.17
CA LYS A 237 33.22 10.05 2.20
C LYS A 237 33.86 9.81 0.83
N SER A 238 34.88 10.60 0.48
CA SER A 238 35.53 10.60 -0.85
C SER A 238 36.02 9.22 -1.33
N ASN A 239 36.60 8.41 -0.46
CA ASN A 239 37.24 7.14 -0.85
C ASN A 239 36.29 6.00 -1.26
N ASN A 240 34.98 6.14 -1.07
CA ASN A 240 34.03 5.06 -1.35
C ASN A 240 32.99 5.40 -2.45
N ARG A 241 33.10 6.56 -3.11
CA ARG A 241 32.08 7.02 -4.09
C ARG A 241 31.89 6.04 -5.25
N ALA A 242 32.97 5.49 -5.80
CA ALA A 242 32.90 4.52 -6.91
C ALA A 242 32.16 3.23 -6.47
N ARG A 243 32.46 2.69 -5.29
CA ARG A 243 31.80 1.49 -4.78
C ARG A 243 30.30 1.74 -4.53
N VAL A 244 29.95 2.91 -3.99
CA VAL A 244 28.55 3.30 -3.76
C VAL A 244 27.83 3.47 -5.09
N ALA A 245 28.43 4.12 -6.09
CA ALA A 245 27.87 4.26 -7.43
C ALA A 245 27.61 2.90 -8.09
N VAL A 246 28.59 1.99 -8.02
CA VAL A 246 28.43 0.60 -8.52
C VAL A 246 27.29 -0.12 -7.79
N ALA A 247 27.22 -0.01 -6.45
CA ALA A 247 26.16 -0.64 -5.67
C ALA A 247 24.76 -0.08 -6.02
N ILE A 248 24.65 1.23 -6.28
CA ILE A 248 23.40 1.87 -6.76
C ILE A 248 23.03 1.33 -8.13
N VAL A 249 23.96 1.31 -9.09
CA VAL A 249 23.71 0.80 -10.45
C VAL A 249 23.25 -0.66 -10.40
N LEU A 250 23.94 -1.51 -9.64
CA LEU A 250 23.53 -2.91 -9.46
C LEU A 250 22.15 -3.02 -8.78
N GLY A 251 21.86 -2.18 -7.80
CA GLY A 251 20.53 -2.13 -7.16
C GLY A 251 19.42 -1.79 -8.16
N LEU A 252 19.62 -0.75 -8.97
CA LEU A 252 18.68 -0.36 -10.03
C LEU A 252 18.53 -1.45 -11.09
N LEU A 253 19.60 -2.18 -11.42
CA LEU A 253 19.52 -3.33 -12.33
C LEU A 253 18.71 -4.47 -11.73
N VAL A 254 18.83 -4.74 -10.43
CA VAL A 254 18.00 -5.74 -9.73
C VAL A 254 16.54 -5.32 -9.74
N GLU A 255 16.23 -4.06 -9.41
CA GLU A 255 14.86 -3.53 -9.48
C GLU A 255 14.30 -3.66 -10.90
N ALA A 256 15.07 -3.24 -11.91
CA ALA A 256 14.69 -3.35 -13.31
C ALA A 256 14.47 -4.81 -13.72
N ALA A 257 15.32 -5.74 -13.31
CA ALA A 257 15.17 -7.17 -13.61
C ALA A 257 13.87 -7.75 -13.08
N ILE A 258 13.31 -7.20 -11.99
CA ILE A 258 12.01 -7.60 -11.42
C ILE A 258 10.86 -6.95 -12.17
N VAL A 259 10.96 -5.67 -12.50
CA VAL A 259 9.87 -4.87 -13.07
C VAL A 259 9.77 -4.99 -14.60
N CYS A 260 10.92 -5.03 -15.30
CA CYS A 260 10.94 -5.02 -16.77
C CYS A 260 10.27 -6.22 -17.43
N PRO A 261 10.26 -7.45 -16.89
CA PRO A 261 9.53 -8.56 -17.50
C PRO A 261 8.04 -8.26 -17.68
N TRP A 262 7.43 -7.57 -16.70
CA TRP A 262 6.03 -7.15 -16.79
C TRP A 262 5.82 -6.04 -17.84
N ILE A 263 6.70 -5.05 -17.86
CA ILE A 263 6.66 -3.98 -18.88
C ILE A 263 6.86 -4.58 -20.28
N LEU A 264 7.78 -5.53 -20.44
CA LEU A 264 8.03 -6.21 -21.71
C LEU A 264 6.82 -7.05 -22.17
N ARG A 265 6.16 -7.76 -21.23
CA ARG A 265 4.90 -8.45 -21.50
C ARG A 265 3.84 -7.46 -22.02
N ASN A 266 3.67 -6.34 -21.35
CA ASN A 266 2.69 -5.34 -21.74
C ASN A 266 3.03 -4.74 -23.10
N TYR A 267 4.30 -4.48 -23.38
CA TYR A 267 4.75 -4.03 -24.70
C TYR A 267 4.44 -5.06 -25.80
N ARG A 268 4.71 -6.35 -25.55
CA ARG A 268 4.41 -7.41 -26.53
C ARG A 268 2.93 -7.60 -26.79
N VAL A 269 2.08 -7.43 -25.77
CA VAL A 269 0.62 -7.66 -25.89
C VAL A 269 -0.12 -6.42 -26.38
N PHE A 270 0.28 -5.23 -25.92
CA PHE A 270 -0.46 -3.98 -26.16
C PHE A 270 0.31 -2.96 -27.00
N GLY A 271 1.59 -3.20 -27.31
CA GLY A 271 2.43 -2.25 -28.05
C GLY A 271 2.90 -1.04 -27.23
N VAL A 272 2.63 -1.00 -25.91
CA VAL A 272 2.94 0.13 -25.04
C VAL A 272 3.75 -0.35 -23.81
N PRO A 273 4.96 0.19 -23.56
CA PRO A 273 5.78 -0.18 -22.40
C PRO A 273 5.30 0.56 -21.14
N SER A 274 4.20 0.13 -20.56
CA SER A 274 3.62 0.70 -19.35
C SER A 274 3.35 -0.38 -18.30
N LEU A 275 3.31 0.02 -17.02
CA LEU A 275 3.06 -0.90 -15.91
C LEU A 275 1.58 -1.29 -15.83
N THR A 276 0.66 -0.32 -15.98
CA THR A 276 -0.77 -0.51 -15.73
C THR A 276 -1.59 0.57 -16.46
N THR A 277 -2.85 0.28 -16.73
CA THR A 277 -3.81 1.26 -17.25
C THR A 277 -4.39 2.15 -16.15
N VAL A 278 -4.29 1.75 -14.87
CA VAL A 278 -4.87 2.49 -13.73
C VAL A 278 -4.32 3.91 -13.63
N THR A 279 -3.03 4.10 -13.88
CA THR A 279 -2.39 5.42 -13.73
C THR A 279 -3.01 6.47 -14.65
N GLY A 280 -3.12 6.17 -15.95
CA GLY A 280 -3.69 7.12 -16.92
C GLY A 280 -5.19 7.33 -16.69
N ASN A 281 -5.91 6.26 -16.35
CA ASN A 281 -7.34 6.34 -16.05
C ASN A 281 -7.60 7.20 -14.80
N ASN A 282 -6.86 7.01 -13.72
CA ASN A 282 -7.02 7.80 -12.49
C ASN A 282 -6.65 9.27 -12.73
N LEU A 283 -5.58 9.54 -13.48
CA LEU A 283 -5.21 10.90 -13.82
C LEU A 283 -6.32 11.59 -14.61
N PHE A 284 -6.87 10.94 -15.63
CA PHE A 284 -7.84 11.57 -16.53
C PHE A 284 -9.27 11.62 -15.95
N TYR A 285 -9.73 10.54 -15.31
CA TYR A 285 -11.13 10.47 -14.84
C TYR A 285 -11.32 10.96 -13.40
N ILE A 286 -10.25 11.08 -12.61
CA ILE A 286 -10.33 11.51 -11.22
C ILE A 286 -9.57 12.83 -10.98
N ASN A 287 -8.27 12.86 -11.23
CA ASN A 287 -7.43 14.02 -10.87
C ASN A 287 -7.73 15.24 -11.76
N TYR A 288 -7.86 15.04 -13.06
CA TYR A 288 -8.09 16.11 -14.01
C TYR A 288 -9.42 16.84 -13.77
N PRO A 289 -10.58 16.15 -13.62
CA PRO A 289 -11.84 16.79 -13.25
C PRO A 289 -11.77 17.56 -11.95
N MET A 290 -11.07 17.04 -10.94
CA MET A 290 -10.92 17.73 -9.65
C MET A 290 -10.12 19.03 -9.81
N MET A 291 -9.02 18.99 -10.57
CA MET A 291 -8.21 20.18 -10.85
C MET A 291 -9.01 21.24 -11.62
N LEU A 292 -9.81 20.84 -12.62
CA LEU A 292 -10.66 21.73 -13.39
C LEU A 292 -11.80 22.33 -12.54
N ALA A 293 -12.42 21.53 -11.67
CA ALA A 293 -13.42 22.02 -10.73
C ALA A 293 -12.84 23.04 -9.74
N ASP A 294 -11.60 22.84 -9.29
CA ASP A 294 -10.89 23.81 -8.43
C ASP A 294 -10.54 25.10 -9.17
N LYS A 295 -10.42 25.07 -10.50
CA LYS A 295 -10.33 26.26 -11.36
C LYS A 295 -11.69 26.95 -11.62
N GLY A 296 -12.80 26.42 -11.07
CA GLY A 296 -14.13 27.02 -11.16
C GLY A 296 -14.97 26.54 -12.36
N LEU A 297 -14.55 25.49 -13.08
CA LEU A 297 -15.35 24.94 -14.18
C LEU A 297 -16.56 24.17 -13.63
N SER A 298 -17.70 24.29 -14.31
CA SER A 298 -18.88 23.48 -13.99
C SER A 298 -18.68 22.02 -14.38
N SER A 299 -19.42 21.10 -13.73
CA SER A 299 -19.37 19.68 -14.06
C SER A 299 -19.73 19.37 -15.51
N GLU A 300 -20.56 20.21 -16.14
CA GLU A 300 -20.92 20.09 -17.56
C GLU A 300 -19.77 20.52 -18.47
N ALA A 301 -19.12 21.63 -18.17
CA ALA A 301 -17.95 22.10 -18.92
C ALA A 301 -16.79 21.10 -18.82
N ILE A 302 -16.57 20.50 -17.64
CA ILE A 302 -15.55 19.47 -17.44
C ILE A 302 -15.84 18.23 -18.31
N ARG A 303 -17.10 17.73 -18.30
CA ARG A 303 -17.49 16.60 -19.14
C ARG A 303 -17.35 16.89 -20.63
N SER A 304 -17.74 18.09 -21.06
CA SER A 304 -17.60 18.52 -22.47
C SER A 304 -16.13 18.57 -22.89
N LEU A 305 -15.25 19.10 -22.02
CA LEU A 305 -13.81 19.17 -22.28
C LEU A 305 -13.19 17.76 -22.34
N GLN A 306 -13.51 16.88 -21.40
CA GLN A 306 -13.05 15.49 -21.42
C GLN A 306 -13.51 14.77 -22.69
N THR A 307 -14.77 14.97 -23.09
CA THR A 307 -15.32 14.37 -24.31
C THR A 307 -14.60 14.91 -25.57
N ALA A 308 -14.30 16.18 -25.62
CA ALA A 308 -13.54 16.80 -26.70
C ALA A 308 -12.12 16.22 -26.80
N HIS A 309 -11.41 16.09 -25.67
CA HIS A 309 -10.10 15.45 -25.63
C HIS A 309 -10.14 14.00 -26.11
N ILE A 310 -11.12 13.20 -25.66
CA ILE A 310 -11.30 11.82 -26.08
C ILE A 310 -11.51 11.76 -27.58
N LYS A 311 -12.41 12.57 -28.15
CA LYS A 311 -12.67 12.60 -29.61
C LYS A 311 -11.43 12.97 -30.42
N THR A 312 -10.67 13.97 -29.96
CA THR A 312 -9.43 14.41 -30.62
C THR A 312 -8.40 13.28 -30.66
N VAL A 313 -8.16 12.64 -29.51
CA VAL A 313 -7.16 11.58 -29.40
C VAL A 313 -7.59 10.31 -30.15
N GLU A 314 -8.89 10.01 -30.15
CA GLU A 314 -9.46 8.88 -30.92
C GLU A 314 -9.22 9.04 -32.43
N GLN A 315 -9.32 10.25 -32.96
CA GLN A 315 -9.05 10.53 -34.38
C GLN A 315 -7.56 10.45 -34.73
N GLN A 316 -6.68 10.71 -33.76
CA GLN A 316 -5.23 10.80 -33.98
C GLN A 316 -4.49 9.48 -33.69
N ILE A 317 -5.01 8.64 -32.79
CA ILE A 317 -4.30 7.46 -32.32
C ILE A 317 -5.04 6.18 -32.73
N PRO A 318 -4.48 5.40 -33.66
CA PRO A 318 -5.02 4.08 -34.00
C PRO A 318 -5.09 3.17 -32.77
N GLY A 319 -6.19 2.43 -32.66
CA GLY A 319 -6.37 1.48 -31.55
C GLY A 319 -6.81 2.10 -30.22
N PHE A 320 -7.08 3.41 -30.16
CA PHE A 320 -7.51 4.07 -28.91
C PHE A 320 -8.73 3.41 -28.26
N ARG A 321 -9.74 2.97 -29.05
CA ARG A 321 -10.93 2.28 -28.48
C ARG A 321 -10.75 0.79 -28.23
N THR A 322 -9.83 0.15 -28.92
CA THR A 322 -9.68 -1.31 -28.88
C THR A 322 -8.55 -1.78 -27.98
N ASN A 323 -7.66 -0.86 -27.59
CA ASN A 323 -6.51 -1.16 -26.76
C ASN A 323 -6.49 -0.27 -25.52
N ALA A 324 -6.86 -0.84 -24.36
CA ALA A 324 -6.96 -0.11 -23.11
C ALA A 324 -5.63 0.53 -22.64
N MET A 325 -4.48 -0.07 -23.01
CA MET A 325 -3.17 0.48 -22.66
C MET A 325 -2.83 1.70 -23.52
N VAL A 326 -3.14 1.65 -24.81
CA VAL A 326 -3.00 2.80 -25.72
C VAL A 326 -3.88 3.95 -25.25
N GLN A 327 -5.14 3.64 -24.90
CA GLN A 327 -6.08 4.61 -24.34
C GLN A 327 -5.52 5.26 -23.07
N SER A 328 -5.17 4.46 -22.09
CA SER A 328 -4.66 4.96 -20.79
C SER A 328 -3.41 5.84 -20.96
N ASN A 329 -2.46 5.41 -21.80
CA ASN A 329 -1.23 6.16 -22.05
C ASN A 329 -1.50 7.51 -22.76
N ALA A 330 -2.44 7.55 -23.69
CA ALA A 330 -2.86 8.76 -24.37
C ALA A 330 -3.55 9.73 -23.41
N LEU A 331 -4.47 9.24 -22.58
CA LEU A 331 -5.15 10.02 -21.55
C LEU A 331 -4.18 10.55 -20.51
N GLN A 332 -3.19 9.75 -20.10
CA GLN A 332 -2.12 10.18 -19.20
C GLN A 332 -1.33 11.36 -19.75
N LYS A 333 -0.96 11.31 -21.03
CA LYS A 333 -0.21 12.39 -21.70
C LYS A 333 -0.96 13.73 -21.67
N ILE A 334 -2.27 13.71 -21.89
CA ILE A 334 -3.11 14.92 -21.80
C ILE A 334 -2.97 15.55 -20.41
N VAL A 335 -3.21 14.76 -19.36
CA VAL A 335 -3.22 15.30 -17.99
C VAL A 335 -1.82 15.73 -17.55
N VAL A 336 -0.78 14.98 -17.91
CA VAL A 336 0.60 15.35 -17.61
C VAL A 336 0.95 16.68 -18.29
N SER A 337 0.55 16.90 -19.55
CA SER A 337 0.73 18.18 -20.23
C SER A 337 0.03 19.34 -19.51
N GLU A 338 -1.22 19.10 -19.04
CA GLU A 338 -1.96 20.11 -18.26
C GLU A 338 -1.31 20.42 -16.91
N ILE A 339 -0.79 19.38 -16.23
CA ILE A 339 -0.07 19.56 -14.95
C ILE A 339 1.24 20.33 -15.17
N ILE A 340 1.96 20.07 -16.26
CA ILE A 340 3.20 20.77 -16.57
C ILE A 340 2.92 22.24 -16.95
N SER A 341 1.80 22.50 -17.63
CA SER A 341 1.41 23.87 -18.01
C SER A 341 0.98 24.72 -16.81
N ASP A 342 0.40 24.10 -15.77
CA ASP A 342 -0.04 24.79 -14.55
C ASP A 342 0.22 23.93 -13.30
N PRO A 343 1.49 23.76 -12.90
CA PRO A 343 1.86 22.92 -11.77
C PRO A 343 1.34 23.46 -10.43
N LEU A 344 1.12 24.79 -10.35
CA LEU A 344 0.60 25.42 -9.13
C LEU A 344 -0.88 25.07 -8.91
N ALA A 345 -1.69 25.03 -9.97
CA ALA A 345 -3.08 24.58 -9.86
C ALA A 345 -3.17 23.13 -9.39
N TYR A 346 -2.30 22.25 -9.91
CA TYR A 346 -2.27 20.85 -9.45
C TYR A 346 -1.82 20.74 -8.00
N ALA A 347 -0.77 21.49 -7.60
CA ALA A 347 -0.33 21.52 -6.20
C ALA A 347 -1.44 22.01 -5.24
N LYS A 348 -2.18 23.05 -5.62
CA LYS A 348 -3.35 23.55 -4.86
C LYS A 348 -4.44 22.47 -4.78
N CYS A 349 -4.73 21.76 -5.86
CA CYS A 349 -5.68 20.67 -5.90
C CYS A 349 -5.26 19.55 -4.92
N VAL A 350 -3.98 19.13 -4.94
CA VAL A 350 -3.44 18.14 -4.00
C VAL A 350 -3.65 18.62 -2.56
N LEU A 351 -3.24 19.82 -2.22
CA LEU A 351 -3.36 20.37 -0.86
C LEU A 351 -4.81 20.48 -0.38
N LYS A 352 -5.73 20.88 -1.27
CA LYS A 352 -7.16 21.02 -0.95
C LYS A 352 -7.83 19.68 -0.68
N HIS A 353 -7.45 18.64 -1.43
CA HIS A 353 -8.09 17.32 -1.35
C HIS A 353 -7.36 16.33 -0.44
N ALA A 354 -6.08 16.53 -0.15
CA ALA A 354 -5.31 15.68 0.75
C ALA A 354 -5.96 15.44 2.14
N PRO A 355 -6.63 16.42 2.79
CA PRO A 355 -7.30 16.16 4.07
C PRO A 355 -8.35 15.05 4.03
N ARG A 356 -8.97 14.80 2.88
CA ARG A 356 -9.94 13.69 2.72
C ARG A 356 -9.29 12.33 2.93
N LEU A 357 -8.01 12.18 2.57
CA LEU A 357 -7.24 10.96 2.79
C LEU A 357 -7.13 10.62 4.29
N TYR A 358 -7.12 11.64 5.13
CA TYR A 358 -6.98 11.51 6.58
C TYR A 358 -8.32 11.40 7.31
N ALA A 359 -9.45 11.72 6.67
CA ALA A 359 -10.74 11.83 7.32
C ALA A 359 -11.59 10.55 7.33
N GLY A 360 -11.37 9.58 6.43
CA GLY A 360 -12.18 8.34 6.37
C GLY A 360 -11.88 7.40 7.55
N THR A 361 -12.81 6.53 7.95
CA THR A 361 -12.65 5.62 9.11
C THR A 361 -12.49 4.14 8.74
N GLY A 362 -12.71 3.74 7.49
CA GLY A 362 -12.67 2.32 7.09
C GLY A 362 -13.79 1.45 7.67
N THR A 363 -14.73 2.01 8.43
CA THR A 363 -15.83 1.28 9.08
C THR A 363 -16.66 0.51 8.05
N PHE A 364 -16.91 1.09 6.88
CA PHE A 364 -17.68 0.44 5.82
C PHE A 364 -16.99 -0.81 5.27
N ALA A 365 -15.68 -0.82 5.15
CA ALA A 365 -14.93 -2.00 4.75
C ALA A 365 -15.08 -3.15 5.77
N LEU A 366 -15.14 -2.82 7.08
CA LEU A 366 -15.41 -3.81 8.12
C LEU A 366 -16.85 -4.35 8.02
N LEU A 367 -17.83 -3.49 7.75
CA LEU A 367 -19.23 -3.90 7.56
C LEU A 367 -19.39 -4.79 6.34
N GLN A 368 -18.70 -4.47 5.25
CA GLN A 368 -18.67 -5.29 4.04
C GLN A 368 -18.08 -6.69 4.34
N LEU A 369 -16.96 -6.75 5.06
CA LEU A 369 -16.33 -8.01 5.46
C LEU A 369 -17.29 -8.92 6.26
N LEU A 370 -18.11 -8.30 7.11
CA LEU A 370 -19.08 -9.01 7.97
C LEU A 370 -20.46 -9.24 7.31
N GLY A 371 -20.64 -8.87 6.04
CA GLY A 371 -21.92 -8.99 5.34
C GLY A 371 -23.03 -8.15 5.96
N ARG A 372 -22.67 -7.03 6.58
CA ARG A 372 -23.61 -6.12 7.28
C ARG A 372 -23.87 -4.81 6.53
N MET A 373 -23.49 -4.78 5.24
CA MET A 373 -23.85 -3.65 4.38
C MET A 373 -25.34 -3.72 4.06
N PRO A 374 -26.09 -2.65 4.24
CA PRO A 374 -27.48 -2.57 3.76
C PRO A 374 -27.50 -2.62 2.21
N ASP A 375 -28.41 -3.43 1.66
CA ASP A 375 -28.50 -3.71 0.22
C ASP A 375 -28.79 -2.49 -0.68
N ASP A 376 -29.26 -1.38 -0.10
CA ASP A 376 -29.76 -0.20 -0.82
C ASP A 376 -28.88 1.06 -0.72
N ILE A 377 -27.58 0.95 -0.38
CA ILE A 377 -26.78 2.16 -0.18
C ILE A 377 -26.01 2.51 -1.45
N PRO A 378 -26.37 3.61 -2.13
CA PRO A 378 -25.50 4.21 -3.12
C PRO A 378 -24.19 4.66 -2.49
N MET A 379 -23.07 4.41 -3.14
CA MET A 379 -21.69 4.72 -2.67
C MET A 379 -21.39 6.23 -2.56
N ASP A 380 -22.39 7.10 -2.66
CA ASP A 380 -22.27 8.57 -2.58
C ASP A 380 -22.28 9.05 -1.12
N ASP A 381 -21.43 10.02 -0.79
CA ASP A 381 -21.24 10.58 0.56
C ASP A 381 -22.54 11.14 1.18
N ARG A 382 -23.52 11.58 0.39
CA ARG A 382 -24.81 12.09 0.87
C ARG A 382 -25.74 10.98 1.38
N SER A 383 -25.64 9.78 0.82
CA SER A 383 -26.44 8.64 1.25
C SER A 383 -25.92 8.02 2.55
N ARG A 384 -24.64 8.19 2.88
CA ARG A 384 -24.05 7.75 4.16
C ARG A 384 -24.71 8.39 5.36
N LEU A 385 -25.10 9.65 5.25
CA LEU A 385 -25.82 10.36 6.34
C LEU A 385 -27.23 9.84 6.57
N GLY A 386 -27.94 9.46 5.51
CA GLY A 386 -29.28 8.85 5.58
C GLY A 386 -29.23 7.47 6.25
N MET A 387 -28.23 6.65 5.91
CA MET A 387 -28.00 5.35 6.53
C MET A 387 -27.64 5.45 8.01
N LEU A 388 -26.81 6.42 8.40
CA LEU A 388 -26.43 6.63 9.78
C LEU A 388 -27.65 6.95 10.68
N ARG A 389 -28.72 7.50 10.13
CA ARG A 389 -29.97 7.78 10.88
C ARG A 389 -30.81 6.53 11.15
N SER A 390 -30.67 5.49 10.34
CA SER A 390 -31.45 4.24 10.46
C SER A 390 -30.81 3.14 11.30
N LEU A 391 -29.50 3.24 11.63
CA LEU A 391 -28.72 2.17 12.26
C LEU A 391 -27.87 2.68 13.44
N ASN A 392 -28.44 2.77 14.63
CA ASN A 392 -27.75 3.29 15.83
C ASN A 392 -26.39 2.62 16.14
N TRP A 393 -26.26 1.31 15.93
CA TRP A 393 -24.99 0.60 16.18
C TRP A 393 -23.88 0.95 15.18
N VAL A 394 -24.24 1.24 13.90
CA VAL A 394 -23.28 1.72 12.89
C VAL A 394 -22.73 3.09 13.28
N LEU A 395 -23.60 3.97 13.78
CA LEU A 395 -23.18 5.27 14.34
C LEU A 395 -22.17 5.10 15.47
N ILE A 396 -22.40 4.15 16.37
CA ILE A 396 -21.47 3.87 17.47
C ILE A 396 -20.12 3.39 16.92
N CYS A 397 -20.11 2.47 15.95
CA CYS A 397 -18.88 1.99 15.31
C CYS A 397 -18.12 3.12 14.59
N VAL A 398 -18.84 3.97 13.87
CA VAL A 398 -18.25 5.13 13.17
C VAL A 398 -17.68 6.13 14.19
N ALA A 399 -18.44 6.48 15.23
CA ALA A 399 -18.00 7.40 16.28
C ALA A 399 -16.75 6.88 17.02
N LEU A 400 -16.74 5.59 17.36
CA LEU A 400 -15.58 4.95 17.99
C LEU A 400 -14.36 4.96 17.05
N SER A 401 -14.57 4.67 15.77
CA SER A 401 -13.49 4.69 14.77
C SER A 401 -12.91 6.11 14.61
N TYR A 402 -13.74 7.15 14.61
CA TYR A 402 -13.28 8.55 14.62
C TYR A 402 -12.55 8.90 15.90
N ALA A 403 -13.04 8.49 17.07
CA ALA A 403 -12.36 8.75 18.35
C ALA A 403 -10.96 8.12 18.37
N LEU A 404 -10.81 6.88 17.89
CA LEU A 404 -9.52 6.20 17.80
C LEU A 404 -8.60 6.86 16.77
N LEU A 405 -9.14 7.33 15.64
CA LEU A 405 -8.39 8.05 14.63
C LEU A 405 -7.86 9.39 15.17
N LEU A 406 -8.70 10.17 15.86
CA LEU A 406 -8.32 11.42 16.49
C LEU A 406 -7.28 11.20 17.60
N ALA A 407 -7.43 10.13 18.39
CA ALA A 407 -6.43 9.75 19.40
C ALA A 407 -5.08 9.41 18.75
N LEU A 408 -5.08 8.67 17.63
CA LEU A 408 -3.85 8.39 16.86
C LEU A 408 -3.18 9.68 16.39
N TYR A 409 -3.96 10.63 15.85
CA TYR A 409 -3.43 11.92 15.40
C TYR A 409 -2.92 12.78 16.55
N ALA A 410 -3.63 12.84 17.67
CA ALA A 410 -3.16 13.56 18.86
C ALA A 410 -1.84 13.00 19.37
N LEU A 411 -1.71 11.68 19.43
CA LEU A 411 -0.44 11.03 19.79
C LEU A 411 0.65 11.30 18.74
N ALA A 412 0.33 11.29 17.44
CA ALA A 412 1.29 11.57 16.39
C ALA A 412 1.80 13.03 16.44
N VAL A 413 0.93 14.01 16.67
CA VAL A 413 1.31 15.43 16.85
C VAL A 413 2.20 15.59 18.08
N ARG A 414 1.84 14.93 19.19
CA ARG A 414 2.66 14.92 20.40
C ARG A 414 4.04 14.32 20.14
N GLY A 415 4.11 13.19 19.44
CA GLY A 415 5.39 12.54 19.10
C GLY A 415 6.24 13.37 18.15
N LEU A 416 5.61 14.03 17.17
CA LEU A 416 6.28 15.01 16.30
C LEU A 416 6.93 16.13 17.14
N ALA A 417 6.19 16.71 18.09
CA ALA A 417 6.71 17.74 18.98
C ALA A 417 7.89 17.24 19.84
N VAL A 418 7.83 16.00 20.32
CA VAL A 418 8.92 15.37 21.09
C VAL A 418 10.17 15.21 20.21
N LEU A 419 10.05 14.65 19.02
CA LEU A 419 11.17 14.44 18.09
C LEU A 419 11.80 15.76 17.66
N LEU A 420 11.00 16.80 17.41
CA LEU A 420 11.48 18.15 17.08
C LEU A 420 12.27 18.77 18.26
N ARG A 421 11.73 18.71 19.49
CA ARG A 421 12.41 19.22 20.70
C ARG A 421 13.72 18.51 20.97
N GLN A 422 13.76 17.18 20.73
CA GLN A 422 14.95 16.36 20.92
C GLN A 422 15.90 16.36 19.71
N ARG A 423 15.57 17.10 18.63
CA ARG A 423 16.34 17.20 17.39
C ARG A 423 16.67 15.84 16.75
N GLN A 424 15.73 14.88 16.83
CA GLN A 424 15.88 13.54 16.31
C GLN A 424 15.55 13.49 14.80
N TRP A 425 16.37 14.17 13.99
CA TRP A 425 16.12 14.39 12.56
C TRP A 425 15.99 13.10 11.76
N SER A 426 16.80 12.08 12.07
CA SER A 426 16.75 10.79 11.35
C SER A 426 15.38 10.10 11.55
N LEU A 427 14.84 10.11 12.76
CA LEU A 427 13.54 9.54 13.07
C LEU A 427 12.39 10.39 12.50
N LEU A 428 12.56 11.72 12.48
CA LEU A 428 11.61 12.62 11.82
C LEU A 428 11.53 12.35 10.31
N ILE A 429 12.69 12.24 9.64
CA ILE A 429 12.74 11.94 8.21
C ILE A 429 12.12 10.56 7.95
N LEU A 430 12.44 9.56 8.77
CA LEU A 430 11.88 8.22 8.66
C LEU A 430 10.35 8.20 8.71
N ALA A 431 9.75 9.01 9.58
CA ALA A 431 8.29 9.08 9.71
C ALA A 431 7.65 10.03 8.69
N CYS A 432 8.19 11.25 8.54
CA CYS A 432 7.55 12.31 7.78
C CYS A 432 7.75 12.19 6.26
N LEU A 433 8.90 11.68 5.79
CA LEU A 433 9.17 11.56 4.36
C LEU A 433 8.21 10.60 3.64
N PRO A 434 7.96 9.37 4.14
CA PRO A 434 6.96 8.50 3.54
C PRO A 434 5.52 9.04 3.68
N LEU A 435 5.18 9.70 4.79
CA LEU A 435 3.88 10.36 4.94
C LEU A 435 3.67 11.43 3.87
N PHE A 436 4.66 12.30 3.69
CA PHE A 436 4.63 13.31 2.64
C PHE A 436 4.52 12.68 1.25
N TYR A 437 5.35 11.67 0.98
CA TYR A 437 5.35 10.96 -0.29
C TYR A 437 3.97 10.38 -0.62
N PHE A 438 3.37 9.60 0.27
CA PHE A 438 2.06 9.02 0.05
C PHE A 438 0.95 10.08 -0.01
N THR A 439 1.06 11.18 0.75
CA THR A 439 0.10 12.29 0.68
C THR A 439 0.11 12.93 -0.71
N VAL A 440 1.29 13.18 -1.27
CA VAL A 440 1.42 13.76 -2.62
C VAL A 440 0.91 12.79 -3.68
N MET A 441 1.23 11.51 -3.54
CA MET A 441 0.87 10.50 -4.54
C MET A 441 -0.62 10.12 -4.51
N TYR A 442 -1.24 10.06 -3.34
CA TYR A 442 -2.66 9.68 -3.19
C TYR A 442 -3.62 10.86 -3.02
N GLY A 443 -3.12 12.05 -2.64
CA GLY A 443 -3.94 13.18 -2.25
C GLY A 443 -5.02 13.58 -3.26
N PRO A 444 -4.75 13.58 -4.58
CA PRO A 444 -5.76 13.92 -5.57
C PRO A 444 -6.65 12.75 -5.97
N VAL A 445 -6.16 11.49 -5.86
CA VAL A 445 -6.73 10.36 -6.60
C VAL A 445 -8.04 9.86 -6.02
N THR A 446 -8.09 9.57 -4.76
CA THR A 446 -9.32 9.09 -4.11
C THR A 446 -9.12 9.16 -2.62
N ALA A 447 -9.88 9.98 -1.97
CA ALA A 447 -9.83 10.11 -0.52
C ALA A 447 -10.51 8.91 0.18
N SER A 448 -9.95 7.71 -0.01
CA SER A 448 -10.40 6.50 0.65
C SER A 448 -9.49 6.15 1.82
N SER A 449 -10.07 5.69 2.91
CA SER A 449 -9.35 5.12 4.06
C SER A 449 -8.39 4.00 3.66
N ARG A 450 -8.70 3.24 2.62
CA ARG A 450 -7.84 2.19 2.06
C ARG A 450 -6.42 2.70 1.75
N TYR A 451 -6.30 3.87 1.12
CA TYR A 451 -4.99 4.42 0.75
C TYR A 451 -4.19 4.91 1.96
N ARG A 452 -4.89 5.33 3.03
CA ARG A 452 -4.24 5.70 4.29
C ARG A 452 -3.56 4.51 4.97
N LEU A 453 -4.00 3.27 4.73
CA LEU A 453 -3.37 2.08 5.32
C LEU A 453 -1.85 2.05 5.09
N MET A 454 -1.36 2.54 3.92
CA MET A 454 0.07 2.62 3.63
C MET A 454 0.80 3.67 4.48
N MET A 455 0.06 4.62 5.04
CA MET A 455 0.57 5.73 5.85
C MET A 455 0.53 5.42 7.35
N ILE A 456 -0.35 4.50 7.78
CA ILE A 456 -0.54 4.18 9.20
C ILE A 456 0.77 3.75 9.89
N PRO A 457 1.69 2.95 9.30
CA PRO A 457 2.96 2.64 9.93
C PRO A 457 3.75 3.88 10.35
N PHE A 458 3.78 4.90 9.51
CA PHE A 458 4.53 6.14 9.72
C PHE A 458 3.83 7.08 10.71
N LEU A 459 2.50 7.12 10.70
CA LEU A 459 1.71 7.77 11.76
C LEU A 459 1.92 7.07 13.10
N ALA A 460 1.97 5.75 13.11
CA ALA A 460 2.21 4.95 14.30
C ALA A 460 3.63 5.13 14.86
N ILE A 461 4.64 5.40 14.02
CA ILE A 461 5.97 5.82 14.48
C ILE A 461 5.83 7.08 15.33
N LEU A 462 5.24 8.14 14.79
CA LEU A 462 5.04 9.39 15.51
C LEU A 462 4.21 9.17 16.78
N ALA A 463 3.09 8.45 16.67
CA ALA A 463 2.22 8.17 17.80
C ALA A 463 2.89 7.33 18.90
N GLY A 464 3.79 6.42 18.55
CA GLY A 464 4.61 5.65 19.50
C GLY A 464 5.51 6.53 20.36
N PHE A 465 6.15 7.54 19.74
CA PHE A 465 6.91 8.57 20.50
C PHE A 465 5.99 9.39 21.39
N GLY A 466 4.79 9.74 20.90
CA GLY A 466 3.80 10.46 21.70
C GLY A 466 3.29 9.67 22.91
N ALA A 467 3.02 8.38 22.72
CA ALA A 467 2.57 7.49 23.80
C ALA A 467 3.65 7.23 24.87
N ALA A 468 4.91 7.13 24.44
CA ALA A 468 6.03 6.88 25.33
C ALA A 468 6.57 8.13 26.06
N ALA A 469 6.14 9.34 25.69
CA ALA A 469 6.71 10.62 26.15
C ALA A 469 6.63 10.88 27.66
N ASN A 470 5.70 10.25 28.39
CA ASN A 470 5.54 10.43 29.84
C ASN A 470 6.36 9.43 30.67
N SER A 471 7.11 8.54 30.05
CA SER A 471 7.86 7.53 30.79
C SER A 471 9.26 8.05 31.17
N GLN A 472 9.69 7.78 32.39
CA GLN A 472 11.01 8.16 32.91
C GLN A 472 12.20 7.47 32.19
N GLY A 473 11.95 6.53 31.26
CA GLY A 473 12.98 5.92 30.44
C GLY A 473 13.23 6.73 29.17
N GLY A 474 14.50 6.88 28.78
CA GLY A 474 14.88 7.57 27.55
C GLY A 474 14.11 7.09 26.31
N ILE A 475 13.67 8.01 25.44
CA ILE A 475 12.88 7.72 24.25
C ILE A 475 13.78 7.22 23.12
N VAL A 476 15.05 7.59 23.18
CA VAL A 476 16.11 7.18 22.25
C VAL A 476 17.23 6.54 23.05
N GLU A 477 17.66 5.36 22.67
CA GLU A 477 18.84 4.75 23.28
C GLU A 477 20.11 5.47 22.78
N PRO A 478 21.10 5.74 23.66
CA PRO A 478 22.36 6.33 23.22
C PRO A 478 22.97 5.43 22.13
N ALA A 479 23.46 6.06 21.06
CA ALA A 479 24.11 5.34 19.98
C ALA A 479 25.23 4.48 20.58
N HIS A 480 25.19 3.17 20.39
CA HIS A 480 26.28 2.29 20.78
C HIS A 480 27.56 2.81 20.11
N THR A 481 28.53 3.20 20.92
CA THR A 481 29.89 3.49 20.47
C THR A 481 30.38 2.30 19.64
N PRO A 482 31.02 2.51 18.46
CA PRO A 482 31.53 1.41 17.67
C PRO A 482 32.42 0.51 18.55
N LEU A 483 32.19 -0.80 18.47
CA LEU A 483 32.97 -1.86 19.11
C LEU A 483 34.43 -1.86 18.62
N GLY A 484 35.18 -0.80 18.90
CA GLY A 484 36.56 -0.60 18.45
C GLY A 484 37.54 -0.21 19.55
N SER A 485 37.10 -0.13 20.82
CA SER A 485 37.99 0.15 21.95
C SER A 485 37.46 -0.50 23.23
N ARG A 486 37.36 -1.81 23.28
CA ARG A 486 37.28 -2.56 24.54
C ARG A 486 38.52 -3.42 24.63
N SER A 487 39.37 -3.03 25.59
CA SER A 487 40.33 -3.90 26.20
C SER A 487 39.66 -5.22 26.62
N SER A 488 40.39 -6.28 26.37
CA SER A 488 40.11 -7.65 26.80
C SER A 488 40.01 -7.72 28.33
N ASP A 489 38.84 -7.46 28.88
CA ASP A 489 38.47 -7.90 30.26
C ASP A 489 37.10 -7.27 30.56
N GLU A 490 36.10 -8.06 30.44
CA GLU A 490 34.76 -8.05 31.03
C GLU A 490 33.73 -8.62 30.04
N ASP A 491 33.84 -9.93 29.84
CA ASP A 491 32.68 -10.75 29.52
C ASP A 491 31.79 -10.74 30.75
N VAL A 492 30.61 -10.17 30.65
CA VAL A 492 29.35 -10.59 31.22
C VAL A 492 28.30 -9.50 31.00
N VAL A 493 27.25 -9.88 30.24
CA VAL A 493 25.87 -9.38 30.30
C VAL A 493 25.62 -7.92 29.97
N ARG A 494 25.11 -7.68 28.75
CA ARG A 494 23.89 -6.90 28.50
C ARG A 494 23.55 -6.89 27.02
N CYS A 495 22.62 -7.76 26.64
CA CYS A 495 21.81 -7.61 25.41
C CYS A 495 20.65 -6.65 25.65
#